data_b9654aa9abf919f6ac79dac38c70f897
#
_entry.id   b9654aa9abf919f6ac79dac38c70f897
#
_cell.length_a   1.000
_cell.length_b   1.000
_cell.length_c   1.000
_cell.angle_alpha   90.00
_cell.angle_beta   90.00
_cell.angle_gamma   90.00
#
_symmetry.space_group_name_H-M   'P 1'
#
loop_
_entity.id
_entity.type
_entity.pdbx_description
1 polymer ?
#
loop_
_entity_poly.entity_id
_entity_poly.type
_entity_poly.pdbx_seq_one_letter_code
_entity_poly.pdbx_strand_id
1 'polypeptide(L)'
;PYFPAGFGTTPFIINRRVDRAAPFGTGQYKVGGNYASSFRATEPAHEQGLGVLFLDSKEHKYIDECGGANFFGVRNGVYVTPKSDSILPSITNRSLMTLCEDLHIPHEERQIPVEELRLMQEAASCGTGAAIATISRIIDPDMSTMYGFGITPGPVCCQLYHALQDIQFGRAEDTHGWNLLLENC
;
A
#
# COMPACT_ATOMS: atom_id res chain seq x y z
N PRO A 1 11.18 -5.32 -14.06
CA PRO A 1 10.56 -4.28 -13.22
C PRO A 1 9.26 -4.80 -12.61
N TYR A 2 8.98 -4.43 -11.36
CA TYR A 2 7.75 -4.82 -10.65
C TYR A 2 6.48 -4.28 -11.34
N PHE A 3 6.61 -3.19 -12.08
CA PHE A 3 5.53 -2.55 -12.84
C PHE A 3 6.06 -2.14 -14.22
N PRO A 4 5.92 -3.00 -15.24
CA PRO A 4 6.44 -2.72 -16.59
C PRO A 4 5.79 -1.51 -17.25
N ALA A 5 4.61 -1.09 -16.81
CA ALA A 5 3.84 0.00 -17.39
C ALA A 5 4.02 1.36 -16.66
N GLY A 6 4.96 1.48 -15.71
CA GLY A 6 5.11 2.68 -14.89
C GLY A 6 3.99 2.86 -13.87
N PHE A 7 3.56 4.10 -13.61
CA PHE A 7 2.49 4.43 -12.68
C PHE A 7 1.11 4.05 -13.26
N GLY A 8 0.70 2.82 -13.02
CA GLY A 8 -0.54 2.23 -13.51
C GLY A 8 -1.38 1.61 -12.40
N THR A 9 -2.47 0.94 -12.77
CA THR A 9 -3.38 0.29 -11.83
C THR A 9 -3.31 -1.24 -11.93
N THR A 10 -3.44 -1.92 -10.81
CA THR A 10 -3.46 -3.39 -10.73
C THR A 10 -4.70 -3.85 -9.95
N PRO A 11 -5.42 -4.89 -10.39
CA PRO A 11 -6.49 -5.48 -9.60
C PRO A 11 -5.94 -6.31 -8.44
N PHE A 12 -6.68 -6.36 -7.33
CA PHE A 12 -6.32 -7.12 -6.13
C PHE A 12 -7.42 -8.09 -5.72
N ILE A 13 -7.04 -9.09 -4.92
CA ILE A 13 -7.95 -10.02 -4.27
C ILE A 13 -7.70 -10.02 -2.76
N ILE A 14 -8.77 -10.03 -1.96
CA ILE A 14 -8.68 -10.21 -0.51
C ILE A 14 -8.43 -11.69 -0.23
N ASN A 15 -7.43 -11.97 0.60
CA ASN A 15 -7.20 -13.31 1.12
C ASN A 15 -7.63 -13.40 2.59
N ARG A 16 -8.56 -14.34 2.87
CA ARG A 16 -9.10 -14.62 4.21
C ARG A 16 -8.62 -15.96 4.77
N ARG A 17 -7.73 -16.69 4.07
CA ARG A 17 -7.37 -18.07 4.38
C ARG A 17 -5.93 -18.26 4.82
N VAL A 18 -5.10 -17.25 4.61
CA VAL A 18 -3.67 -17.29 4.93
C VAL A 18 -3.31 -16.01 5.65
N ASP A 19 -2.76 -16.14 6.85
CA ASP A 19 -2.18 -15.01 7.56
C ASP A 19 -0.81 -14.68 6.98
N ARG A 20 -0.59 -13.41 6.66
CA ARG A 20 0.71 -12.92 6.18
C ARG A 20 1.73 -12.92 7.34
N ALA A 21 1.32 -12.41 8.46
CA ALA A 21 2.18 -12.19 9.63
C ALA A 21 1.34 -12.18 10.91
N ALA A 22 2.01 -12.34 12.05
CA ALA A 22 1.37 -12.33 13.36
C ALA A 22 1.78 -11.09 14.17
N PRO A 23 0.83 -10.41 14.87
CA PRO A 23 1.12 -9.20 15.66
C PRO A 23 2.03 -9.47 16.87
N PHE A 24 1.93 -10.66 17.49
CA PHE A 24 2.80 -11.08 18.59
C PHE A 24 3.98 -11.94 18.13
N GLY A 25 4.43 -11.78 16.90
CA GLY A 25 5.53 -12.49 16.28
C GLY A 25 6.47 -11.55 15.55
N THR A 26 6.75 -11.88 14.30
CA THR A 26 7.69 -11.13 13.45
C THR A 26 7.01 -10.19 12.45
N GLY A 27 5.72 -9.85 12.65
CA GLY A 27 4.90 -9.10 11.69
C GLY A 27 5.51 -7.77 11.26
N GLN A 28 6.08 -7.01 12.20
CA GLN A 28 6.71 -5.71 11.94
C GLN A 28 8.11 -5.81 11.32
N TYR A 29 8.67 -7.01 11.18
CA TYR A 29 10.03 -7.20 10.71
C TYR A 29 10.07 -7.73 9.27
N LYS A 30 11.06 -7.26 8.51
CA LYS A 30 11.29 -7.71 7.14
C LYS A 30 12.08 -9.02 7.14
N VAL A 31 11.41 -10.13 7.47
CA VAL A 31 12.02 -11.45 7.60
C VAL A 31 11.37 -12.47 6.67
N GLY A 32 12.16 -13.44 6.18
CA GLY A 32 11.72 -14.45 5.21
C GLY A 32 10.52 -15.28 5.67
N GLY A 33 10.37 -15.51 6.97
CA GLY A 33 9.23 -16.26 7.53
C GLY A 33 7.86 -15.63 7.20
N ASN A 34 7.75 -14.31 7.22
CA ASN A 34 6.51 -13.61 6.86
C ASN A 34 6.18 -13.80 5.37
N TYR A 35 7.19 -13.81 4.50
CA TYR A 35 7.00 -14.02 3.06
C TYR A 35 6.68 -15.46 2.72
N ALA A 36 7.27 -16.43 3.43
CA ALA A 36 7.03 -17.85 3.18
C ALA A 36 5.54 -18.22 3.35
N SER A 37 4.88 -17.71 4.39
CA SER A 37 3.44 -17.95 4.58
C SER A 37 2.59 -17.28 3.50
N SER A 38 2.96 -16.07 3.09
CA SER A 38 2.19 -15.30 2.11
C SER A 38 2.25 -15.87 0.69
N PHE A 39 3.28 -16.63 0.31
CA PHE A 39 3.40 -17.27 -1.01
C PHE A 39 2.20 -18.15 -1.35
N ARG A 40 1.62 -18.82 -0.37
CA ARG A 40 0.41 -19.64 -0.57
C ARG A 40 -0.78 -18.86 -1.14
N ALA A 41 -0.82 -17.56 -0.93
CA ALA A 41 -1.87 -16.69 -1.45
C ALA A 41 -1.38 -15.87 -2.65
N THR A 42 -0.13 -15.40 -2.63
CA THR A 42 0.38 -14.48 -3.64
C THR A 42 0.69 -15.17 -4.97
N GLU A 43 1.24 -16.38 -4.98
CA GLU A 43 1.54 -17.10 -6.23
C GLU A 43 0.29 -17.34 -7.09
N PRO A 44 -0.77 -17.99 -6.57
CA PRO A 44 -1.98 -18.23 -7.37
C PRO A 44 -2.68 -16.94 -7.82
N ALA A 45 -2.55 -15.85 -7.06
CA ALA A 45 -3.10 -14.56 -7.44
C ALA A 45 -2.27 -13.92 -8.57
N HIS A 46 -0.95 -13.96 -8.49
CA HIS A 46 -0.06 -13.43 -9.53
C HIS A 46 -0.23 -14.14 -10.88
N GLU A 47 -0.46 -15.44 -10.88
CA GLU A 47 -0.77 -16.20 -12.11
C GLU A 47 -2.03 -15.67 -12.81
N GLN A 48 -2.95 -15.05 -12.07
CA GLN A 48 -4.16 -14.40 -12.57
C GLN A 48 -4.00 -12.89 -12.79
N GLY A 49 -2.79 -12.34 -12.63
CA GLY A 49 -2.52 -10.91 -12.74
C GLY A 49 -3.08 -10.08 -11.58
N LEU A 50 -3.30 -10.70 -10.40
CA LEU A 50 -3.86 -10.06 -9.22
C LEU A 50 -2.79 -9.83 -8.15
N GLY A 51 -2.85 -8.68 -7.49
CA GLY A 51 -2.21 -8.49 -6.19
C GLY A 51 -3.06 -9.09 -5.06
N VAL A 52 -2.46 -9.25 -3.87
CA VAL A 52 -3.16 -9.77 -2.69
C VAL A 52 -3.24 -8.73 -1.60
N LEU A 53 -4.43 -8.52 -1.04
CA LEU A 53 -4.67 -7.75 0.16
C LEU A 53 -4.89 -8.71 1.33
N PHE A 54 -4.07 -8.58 2.36
CA PHE A 54 -4.14 -9.38 3.57
C PHE A 54 -4.89 -8.64 4.67
N LEU A 55 -5.57 -9.42 5.51
CA LEU A 55 -6.31 -8.94 6.66
C LEU A 55 -5.57 -9.30 7.95
N ASP A 56 -6.00 -8.67 9.05
CA ASP A 56 -5.51 -8.99 10.39
C ASP A 56 -5.72 -10.48 10.72
N SER A 57 -4.71 -11.09 11.36
CA SER A 57 -4.70 -12.50 11.68
C SER A 57 -5.63 -12.90 12.83
N LYS A 58 -6.23 -11.95 13.54
CA LYS A 58 -7.08 -12.21 14.71
C LYS A 58 -8.55 -12.34 14.35
N GLU A 59 -9.07 -11.41 13.55
CA GLU A 59 -10.51 -11.31 13.25
C GLU A 59 -10.81 -11.43 11.76
N HIS A 60 -9.79 -11.33 10.89
CA HIS A 60 -9.90 -11.26 9.43
C HIS A 60 -10.91 -10.20 8.96
N LYS A 61 -10.94 -9.09 9.69
CA LYS A 61 -11.89 -8.01 9.53
C LYS A 61 -11.24 -6.71 9.10
N TYR A 62 -10.01 -6.46 9.55
CA TYR A 62 -9.29 -5.23 9.29
C TYR A 62 -8.22 -5.44 8.23
N ILE A 63 -8.03 -4.44 7.38
CA ILE A 63 -6.97 -4.45 6.39
C ILE A 63 -5.63 -4.31 7.11
N ASP A 64 -4.68 -5.19 6.77
CA ASP A 64 -3.29 -5.07 7.20
C ASP A 64 -2.46 -4.47 6.05
N GLU A 65 -1.95 -5.29 5.16
CA GLU A 65 -1.13 -4.81 4.06
C GLU A 65 -1.22 -5.70 2.81
N CYS A 66 -0.63 -5.25 1.71
CA CYS A 66 -0.49 -6.01 0.49
C CYS A 66 0.65 -7.04 0.61
N GLY A 67 0.76 -7.99 -0.32
CA GLY A 67 1.73 -9.08 -0.25
C GLY A 67 3.19 -8.66 -0.06
N GLY A 68 3.62 -7.59 -0.70
CA GLY A 68 5.00 -7.06 -0.61
C GLY A 68 5.09 -5.56 -0.38
N ALA A 69 3.98 -4.88 -0.04
CA ALA A 69 3.87 -3.44 0.07
C ALA A 69 2.78 -3.04 1.08
N ASN A 70 2.87 -1.85 1.66
CA ASN A 70 1.83 -1.34 2.54
C ASN A 70 0.59 -0.90 1.74
N PHE A 71 -0.56 -0.95 2.37
CA PHE A 71 -1.82 -0.45 1.81
C PHE A 71 -2.09 0.97 2.28
N PHE A 72 -2.71 1.78 1.42
CA PHE A 72 -3.45 2.97 1.81
C PHE A 72 -4.66 3.18 0.91
N GLY A 73 -5.63 3.93 1.40
CA GLY A 73 -6.78 4.40 0.62
C GLY A 73 -7.00 5.88 0.79
N VAL A 74 -7.84 6.46 -0.07
CA VAL A 74 -8.28 7.85 0.05
C VAL A 74 -9.79 7.88 0.23
N ARG A 75 -10.24 8.48 1.34
CA ARG A 75 -11.65 8.65 1.67
C ARG A 75 -11.97 10.12 1.90
N ASN A 76 -12.81 10.70 1.06
CA ASN A 76 -13.20 12.12 1.14
C ASN A 76 -11.98 13.07 1.18
N GLY A 77 -10.95 12.77 0.38
CA GLY A 77 -9.71 13.54 0.35
C GLY A 77 -8.74 13.27 1.52
N VAL A 78 -9.07 12.38 2.45
CA VAL A 78 -8.21 11.96 3.56
C VAL A 78 -7.41 10.73 3.14
N TYR A 79 -6.09 10.79 3.27
CA TYR A 79 -5.20 9.62 3.16
C TYR A 79 -5.38 8.75 4.41
N VAL A 80 -5.72 7.47 4.24
CA VAL A 80 -5.93 6.54 5.35
C VAL A 80 -5.08 5.30 5.16
N THR A 81 -4.23 4.98 6.13
CA THR A 81 -3.36 3.80 6.11
C THR A 81 -3.61 2.90 7.33
N PRO A 82 -3.53 1.56 7.20
CA PRO A 82 -3.74 0.67 8.32
C PRO A 82 -2.67 0.81 9.40
N LYS A 83 -3.10 0.63 10.64
CA LYS A 83 -2.25 0.52 11.83
C LYS A 83 -2.45 -0.83 12.51
N SER A 84 -1.41 -1.63 12.60
CA SER A 84 -1.42 -2.95 13.24
C SER A 84 0.02 -3.37 13.59
N ASP A 85 0.16 -4.19 14.63
CA ASP A 85 1.45 -4.74 15.04
C ASP A 85 1.96 -5.86 14.11
N SER A 86 1.19 -6.25 13.09
CA SER A 86 1.61 -7.17 12.04
C SER A 86 2.10 -6.49 10.76
N ILE A 87 1.99 -5.16 10.66
CA ILE A 87 2.37 -4.38 9.47
C ILE A 87 3.83 -3.94 9.57
N LEU A 88 4.58 -4.07 8.47
CA LEU A 88 5.93 -3.52 8.36
C LEU A 88 5.87 -1.98 8.43
N PRO A 89 6.62 -1.32 9.36
CA PRO A 89 6.73 0.14 9.43
C PRO A 89 7.50 0.68 8.21
N SER A 90 6.81 0.91 7.13
CA SER A 90 7.37 1.29 5.83
C SER A 90 7.95 2.71 5.86
N ILE A 91 9.17 2.84 5.34
CA ILE A 91 9.77 4.16 5.10
C ILE A 91 8.94 4.93 4.07
N THR A 92 8.56 4.28 2.96
CA THR A 92 7.74 4.92 1.92
C THR A 92 6.41 5.42 2.48
N ASN A 93 5.68 4.61 3.26
CA ASN A 93 4.41 5.04 3.85
C ASN A 93 4.58 6.25 4.78
N ARG A 94 5.63 6.25 5.60
CA ARG A 94 5.96 7.41 6.45
C ARG A 94 6.30 8.65 5.64
N SER A 95 7.09 8.51 4.57
CA SER A 95 7.38 9.63 3.66
C SER A 95 6.11 10.17 3.01
N LEU A 96 5.16 9.31 2.61
CA LEU A 96 3.88 9.75 2.05
C LEU A 96 3.04 10.50 3.08
N MET A 97 3.01 10.08 4.35
CA MET A 97 2.32 10.82 5.41
C MET A 97 2.96 12.19 5.67
N THR A 98 4.29 12.28 5.66
CA THR A 98 4.99 13.58 5.73
C THR A 98 4.64 14.47 4.54
N LEU A 99 4.62 13.92 3.32
CA LEU A 99 4.17 14.67 2.14
C LEU A 99 2.69 15.07 2.19
N CYS A 100 1.85 14.30 2.86
CA CYS A 100 0.47 14.73 3.12
C CYS A 100 0.44 16.02 3.96
N GLU A 101 1.33 16.15 4.98
CA GLU A 101 1.44 17.38 5.76
C GLU A 101 1.86 18.57 4.90
N ASP A 102 2.92 18.41 4.07
CA ASP A 102 3.41 19.44 3.17
C ASP A 102 2.35 19.92 2.16
N LEU A 103 1.57 18.98 1.65
CA LEU A 103 0.53 19.22 0.63
C LEU A 103 -0.85 19.56 1.24
N HIS A 104 -0.92 19.69 2.55
CA HIS A 104 -2.17 19.93 3.29
C HIS A 104 -3.28 18.90 3.01
N ILE A 105 -2.88 17.63 2.79
CA ILE A 105 -3.79 16.48 2.65
C ILE A 105 -3.98 15.90 4.06
N PRO A 106 -5.20 15.87 4.60
CA PRO A 106 -5.46 15.22 5.88
C PRO A 106 -5.08 13.74 5.80
N HIS A 107 -4.48 13.18 6.87
CA HIS A 107 -4.10 11.79 6.91
C HIS A 107 -4.43 11.14 8.25
N GLU A 108 -4.70 9.82 8.22
CA GLU A 108 -5.03 8.99 9.39
C GLU A 108 -4.28 7.66 9.32
N GLU A 109 -3.73 7.24 10.44
CA GLU A 109 -3.21 5.90 10.64
C GLU A 109 -4.05 5.19 11.69
N ARG A 110 -4.85 4.19 11.29
CA ARG A 110 -5.82 3.50 12.15
C ARG A 110 -6.20 2.12 11.61
N GLN A 111 -6.93 1.34 12.40
CA GLN A 111 -7.57 0.14 11.86
C GLN A 111 -8.62 0.53 10.80
N ILE A 112 -8.64 -0.21 9.69
CA ILE A 112 -9.55 0.00 8.57
C ILE A 112 -10.38 -1.27 8.36
N PRO A 113 -11.67 -1.29 8.71
CA PRO A 113 -12.54 -2.41 8.37
C PRO A 113 -12.62 -2.62 6.86
N VAL A 114 -12.66 -3.86 6.40
CA VAL A 114 -12.77 -4.18 4.95
C VAL A 114 -13.95 -3.48 4.30
N GLU A 115 -15.07 -3.41 5.00
CA GLU A 115 -16.30 -2.78 4.48
C GLU A 115 -16.12 -1.29 4.18
N GLU A 116 -15.11 -0.64 4.76
CA GLU A 116 -14.80 0.77 4.49
C GLU A 116 -14.26 0.99 3.08
N LEU A 117 -13.75 -0.05 2.40
CA LEU A 117 -13.33 0.03 1.00
C LEU A 117 -14.39 0.61 0.07
N ARG A 118 -15.69 0.38 0.36
CA ARG A 118 -16.81 0.95 -0.42
C ARG A 118 -16.94 2.47 -0.33
N LEU A 119 -16.31 3.09 0.66
CA LEU A 119 -16.33 4.53 0.90
C LEU A 119 -15.08 5.24 0.38
N MET A 120 -14.09 4.49 -0.10
CA MET A 120 -12.84 5.02 -0.63
C MET A 120 -12.98 5.36 -2.11
N GLN A 121 -12.41 6.49 -2.52
CA GLN A 121 -12.33 6.92 -3.91
C GLN A 121 -11.08 6.41 -4.60
N GLU A 122 -9.99 6.20 -3.83
CA GLU A 122 -8.72 5.69 -4.30
C GLU A 122 -8.22 4.60 -3.36
N ALA A 123 -7.52 3.61 -3.91
CA ALA A 123 -6.79 2.61 -3.16
C ALA A 123 -5.44 2.36 -3.84
N ALA A 124 -4.40 2.14 -3.04
CA ALA A 124 -3.07 1.89 -3.55
C ALA A 124 -2.22 1.07 -2.58
N SER A 125 -1.14 0.51 -3.10
CA SER A 125 -0.04 0.00 -2.31
C SER A 125 1.18 0.92 -2.44
N CYS A 126 2.01 0.99 -1.40
CA CYS A 126 3.24 1.78 -1.43
C CYS A 126 4.43 0.99 -0.87
N GLY A 127 5.61 1.27 -1.43
CA GLY A 127 6.84 0.61 -1.03
C GLY A 127 8.03 1.05 -1.89
N THR A 128 9.24 0.63 -1.52
CA THR A 128 10.48 1.05 -2.17
C THR A 128 10.52 0.74 -3.68
N GLY A 129 9.94 -0.39 -4.10
CA GLY A 129 10.06 -0.84 -5.50
C GLY A 129 9.26 -0.05 -6.50
N ALA A 130 8.13 0.55 -6.10
CA ALA A 130 7.20 1.23 -7.00
C ALA A 130 6.78 2.62 -6.51
N ALA A 131 7.28 3.08 -5.36
CA ALA A 131 6.76 4.24 -4.64
C ALA A 131 5.27 4.09 -4.33
N ILE A 132 4.40 4.31 -5.31
CA ILE A 132 2.96 4.05 -5.25
C ILE A 132 2.55 3.18 -6.44
N ALA A 133 1.74 2.16 -6.19
CA ALA A 133 1.07 1.36 -7.21
C ALA A 133 -0.43 1.36 -6.92
N THR A 134 -1.21 1.98 -7.80
CA THR A 134 -2.64 2.15 -7.58
C THR A 134 -3.41 0.86 -7.85
N ILE A 135 -4.53 0.70 -7.16
CA ILE A 135 -5.40 -0.47 -7.24
C ILE A 135 -6.65 -0.10 -8.03
N SER A 136 -6.94 -0.85 -9.11
CA SER A 136 -8.12 -0.60 -9.93
C SER A 136 -9.40 -1.12 -9.30
N ARG A 137 -9.32 -2.28 -8.66
CA ARG A 137 -10.42 -2.94 -7.94
C ARG A 137 -9.87 -3.92 -6.92
N ILE A 138 -10.65 -4.21 -5.90
CA ILE A 138 -10.39 -5.27 -4.92
C ILE A 138 -11.56 -6.24 -4.94
N ILE A 139 -11.28 -7.51 -5.15
CA ILE A 139 -12.26 -8.60 -5.18
C ILE A 139 -12.24 -9.31 -3.83
N ASP A 140 -13.40 -9.46 -3.20
CA ASP A 140 -13.60 -10.29 -2.02
C ASP A 140 -14.44 -11.51 -2.42
N PRO A 141 -13.82 -12.66 -2.74
CA PRO A 141 -14.56 -13.82 -3.23
C PRO A 141 -15.44 -14.46 -2.15
N ASP A 142 -15.03 -14.40 -0.89
CA ASP A 142 -15.79 -15.02 0.21
C ASP A 142 -17.07 -14.22 0.53
N MET A 143 -17.08 -12.92 0.25
CA MET A 143 -18.26 -12.05 0.40
C MET A 143 -18.97 -11.78 -0.94
N SER A 144 -18.52 -12.38 -2.03
CA SER A 144 -19.05 -12.15 -3.39
C SER A 144 -19.16 -10.65 -3.73
N THR A 145 -18.17 -9.87 -3.27
CA THR A 145 -18.16 -8.39 -3.39
C THR A 145 -16.94 -7.93 -4.19
N MET A 146 -17.10 -6.82 -4.90
CA MET A 146 -16.01 -6.13 -5.60
C MET A 146 -16.07 -4.63 -5.30
N TYR A 147 -14.93 -4.07 -4.91
CA TYR A 147 -14.73 -2.64 -4.67
C TYR A 147 -13.96 -2.05 -5.85
N GLY A 148 -14.50 -1.04 -6.53
CA GLY A 148 -13.89 -0.43 -7.71
C GLY A 148 -13.34 0.96 -7.42
N PHE A 149 -12.12 1.27 -7.91
CA PHE A 149 -11.43 2.56 -7.72
C PHE A 149 -11.04 3.22 -9.04
N GLY A 150 -11.47 2.65 -10.18
CA GLY A 150 -11.14 3.16 -11.50
C GLY A 150 -9.94 2.49 -12.15
N ILE A 151 -9.74 2.75 -13.43
CA ILE A 151 -8.66 2.17 -14.24
C ILE A 151 -7.48 3.14 -14.44
N THR A 152 -7.57 4.34 -13.86
CA THR A 152 -6.52 5.35 -13.86
C THR A 152 -6.21 5.76 -12.42
N PRO A 153 -4.96 6.14 -12.11
CA PRO A 153 -4.61 6.67 -10.81
C PRO A 153 -5.48 7.86 -10.41
N GLY A 154 -5.91 7.88 -9.15
CA GLY A 154 -6.69 9.00 -8.62
C GLY A 154 -5.82 10.23 -8.31
N PRO A 155 -6.45 11.41 -8.10
CA PRO A 155 -5.73 12.68 -7.97
C PRO A 155 -4.78 12.72 -6.76
N VAL A 156 -5.14 12.17 -5.61
CA VAL A 156 -4.27 12.17 -4.43
C VAL A 156 -3.09 11.23 -4.63
N CYS A 157 -3.32 10.03 -5.19
CA CYS A 157 -2.24 9.12 -5.55
C CYS A 157 -1.27 9.77 -6.56
N CYS A 158 -1.76 10.49 -7.57
CA CYS A 158 -0.93 11.21 -8.53
C CYS A 158 -0.09 12.29 -7.86
N GLN A 159 -0.71 13.11 -7.02
CA GLN A 159 -0.04 14.21 -6.32
C GLN A 159 1.09 13.70 -5.42
N LEU A 160 0.82 12.68 -4.60
CA LEU A 160 1.81 12.07 -3.72
C LEU A 160 2.92 11.35 -4.49
N TYR A 161 2.58 10.65 -5.58
CA TYR A 161 3.56 9.99 -6.42
C TYR A 161 4.55 10.98 -7.03
N HIS A 162 4.05 12.07 -7.61
CA HIS A 162 4.91 13.09 -8.23
C HIS A 162 5.75 13.82 -7.18
N ALA A 163 5.17 14.22 -6.04
CA ALA A 163 5.91 14.86 -4.97
C ALA A 163 7.08 14.01 -4.48
N LEU A 164 6.83 12.70 -4.20
CA LEU A 164 7.88 11.79 -3.77
C LEU A 164 8.95 11.59 -4.85
N GLN A 165 8.55 11.37 -6.11
CA GLN A 165 9.46 11.16 -7.23
C GLN A 165 10.29 12.41 -7.53
N ASP A 166 9.72 13.60 -7.42
CA ASP A 166 10.43 14.86 -7.68
C ASP A 166 11.54 15.11 -6.66
N ILE A 167 11.31 14.79 -5.38
CA ILE A 167 12.36 14.81 -4.37
C ILE A 167 13.41 13.74 -4.66
N GLN A 168 13.00 12.48 -4.88
CA GLN A 168 13.92 11.36 -5.11
C GLN A 168 14.85 11.55 -6.30
N PHE A 169 14.39 12.22 -7.35
CA PHE A 169 15.17 12.50 -8.56
C PHE A 169 15.78 13.91 -8.60
N GLY A 170 15.72 14.66 -7.50
CA GLY A 170 16.30 16.01 -7.39
C GLY A 170 15.62 17.05 -8.30
N ARG A 171 14.36 16.83 -8.67
CA ARG A 171 13.54 17.79 -9.44
C ARG A 171 12.84 18.83 -8.57
N ALA A 172 12.66 18.50 -7.29
CA ALA A 172 12.18 19.41 -6.25
C ALA A 172 13.21 19.52 -5.12
N GLU A 173 13.13 20.60 -4.34
CA GLU A 173 13.95 20.78 -3.15
C GLU A 173 13.64 19.69 -2.11
N ASP A 174 14.68 19.09 -1.54
CA ASP A 174 14.56 18.12 -0.46
C ASP A 174 14.60 18.83 0.91
N THR A 175 13.46 19.30 1.35
CA THR A 175 13.32 19.99 2.65
C THR A 175 13.42 19.04 3.85
N HIS A 176 13.40 17.73 3.61
CA HIS A 176 13.43 16.69 4.64
C HIS A 176 14.81 16.06 4.81
N GLY A 177 15.76 16.32 3.91
CA GLY A 177 17.09 15.73 3.92
C GLY A 177 17.08 14.23 3.65
N TRP A 178 16.18 13.76 2.78
CA TRP A 178 16.07 12.32 2.42
C TRP A 178 17.12 11.88 1.42
N ASN A 179 17.65 12.80 0.62
CA ASN A 179 18.67 12.51 -0.38
C ASN A 179 20.08 12.78 0.18
N LEU A 180 20.97 11.82 0.00
CA LEU A 180 22.40 12.02 0.19
C LEU A 180 23.05 12.24 -1.17
N LEU A 181 23.52 13.45 -1.43
CA LEU A 181 24.29 13.76 -2.64
C LEU A 181 25.70 13.19 -2.45
N LEU A 182 26.11 12.30 -3.34
CA LEU A 182 27.48 11.84 -3.41
C LEU A 182 28.28 12.87 -4.19
N GLU A 183 29.29 13.48 -3.55
CA GLU A 183 30.27 14.28 -4.27
C GLU A 183 31.05 13.35 -5.24
N ASN A 184 31.31 13.85 -6.44
CA ASN A 184 32.05 13.09 -7.45
C ASN A 184 33.41 12.68 -6.87
N CYS A 185 33.62 11.36 -6.68
CA CYS A 185 34.92 10.77 -6.36
C CYS A 185 35.84 10.83 -7.58
#